data_cbc100f634908a570f529bf6e3abdd9f
#
_entry.id   cbc100f634908a570f529bf6e3abdd9f
#
_cell.length_a   1.000
_cell.length_b   1.000
_cell.length_c   1.000
_cell.angle_alpha   90.00
_cell.angle_beta   90.00
_cell.angle_gamma   90.00
#
_symmetry.space_group_name_H-M   'P 1'
#
loop_
_entity.id
_entity.type
_entity.pdbx_description
1 polymer ?
#
loop_
_entity_poly.entity_id
_entity_poly.type
_entity_poly.pdbx_seq_one_letter_code
_entity_poly.pdbx_strand_id
1 'polypeptide(L)'
;FLKLFKESVEEGSIPMERVDDAVKRILMIKKQSGLFERPFSDQNLLSNIGSKSHRDIAREAVKKSMVVLKNKDNILPLPKSGKTIIVAGRGANNIGMQSGGWTISWQGEMGQTTQGTTILDAIKSSVDPGTIVEYSPDGKGFTGDLAVVVVGEKPYAEMQGDQKDLKLAKEDLDVIARFTENNVPVVIVLLSGRPMIVTDEINKWNGFVAA
;
A
#
# COMPACT_ATOMS: atom_id res chain seq x y z
N PHE A 1 32.29 -18.84 -6.59
CA PHE A 1 32.67 -18.51 -5.22
C PHE A 1 33.39 -19.70 -4.54
N LEU A 2 32.76 -20.86 -4.36
CA LEU A 2 33.30 -22.01 -3.58
C LEU A 2 34.68 -22.49 -4.07
N LYS A 3 34.87 -22.56 -5.40
CA LYS A 3 36.17 -22.97 -5.97
C LYS A 3 37.30 -22.01 -5.56
N LEU A 4 37.11 -20.70 -5.83
CA LEU A 4 38.09 -19.68 -5.52
C LEU A 4 38.37 -19.56 -4.01
N PHE A 5 37.33 -19.71 -3.20
CA PHE A 5 37.47 -19.68 -1.75
C PHE A 5 38.35 -20.83 -1.24
N LYS A 6 38.09 -22.06 -1.75
CA LYS A 6 38.89 -23.24 -1.39
C LYS A 6 40.35 -23.08 -1.82
N GLU A 7 40.57 -22.65 -3.05
CA GLU A 7 41.91 -22.36 -3.56
C GLU A 7 42.66 -21.33 -2.69
N SER A 8 41.98 -20.22 -2.31
CA SER A 8 42.59 -19.19 -1.44
C SER A 8 42.96 -19.69 -0.04
N VAL A 9 42.20 -20.65 0.50
CA VAL A 9 42.52 -21.31 1.79
C VAL A 9 43.72 -22.25 1.60
N GLU A 10 43.71 -23.06 0.54
CA GLU A 10 44.80 -24.00 0.21
C GLU A 10 46.13 -23.28 -0.06
N GLU A 11 46.09 -22.12 -0.71
CA GLU A 11 47.23 -21.25 -0.97
C GLU A 11 47.71 -20.45 0.26
N GLY A 12 46.92 -20.47 1.35
CA GLY A 12 47.21 -19.70 2.57
C GLY A 12 46.85 -18.23 2.54
N SER A 13 46.24 -17.74 1.44
CA SER A 13 45.76 -16.36 1.34
C SER A 13 44.64 -16.03 2.33
N ILE A 14 43.86 -17.07 2.69
CA ILE A 14 42.88 -17.02 3.77
C ILE A 14 43.28 -18.03 4.83
N PRO A 15 43.66 -17.59 6.04
CA PRO A 15 44.01 -18.50 7.12
C PRO A 15 42.82 -19.38 7.54
N MET A 16 43.07 -20.64 7.78
CA MET A 16 42.01 -21.56 8.24
C MET A 16 41.36 -21.10 9.55
N GLU A 17 42.12 -20.51 10.44
CA GLU A 17 41.62 -19.90 11.68
C GLU A 17 40.49 -18.85 11.41
N ARG A 18 40.63 -18.06 10.33
CA ARG A 18 39.61 -17.10 9.94
C ARG A 18 38.31 -17.79 9.47
N VAL A 19 38.45 -18.91 8.79
CA VAL A 19 37.32 -19.75 8.37
C VAL A 19 36.60 -20.33 9.60
N ASP A 20 37.38 -20.91 10.52
CA ASP A 20 36.88 -21.51 11.74
C ASP A 20 36.14 -20.47 12.62
N ASP A 21 36.66 -19.26 12.75
CA ASP A 21 36.00 -18.16 13.47
C ASP A 21 34.64 -17.83 12.83
N ALA A 22 34.58 -17.73 11.51
CA ALA A 22 33.32 -17.44 10.81
C ALA A 22 32.27 -18.55 11.01
N VAL A 23 32.69 -19.80 10.84
CA VAL A 23 31.83 -20.98 11.06
C VAL A 23 31.34 -21.03 12.51
N LYS A 24 32.24 -20.86 13.47
CA LYS A 24 31.91 -20.85 14.90
C LYS A 24 30.84 -19.81 15.24
N ARG A 25 30.95 -18.59 14.70
CA ARG A 25 29.96 -17.52 14.92
C ARG A 25 28.58 -17.92 14.40
N ILE A 26 28.53 -18.45 13.18
CA ILE A 26 27.26 -18.89 12.57
C ILE A 26 26.63 -20.05 13.37
N LEU A 27 27.44 -21.05 13.71
CA LEU A 27 26.97 -22.20 14.49
C LEU A 27 26.51 -21.79 15.89
N MET A 28 27.17 -20.82 16.51
CA MET A 28 26.80 -20.31 17.83
C MET A 28 25.38 -19.67 17.79
N ILE A 29 25.12 -18.85 16.79
CA ILE A 29 23.80 -18.22 16.59
C ILE A 29 22.74 -19.29 16.35
N LYS A 30 23.01 -20.27 15.48
CA LYS A 30 22.09 -21.38 15.23
C LYS A 30 21.76 -22.17 16.51
N LYS A 31 22.76 -22.44 17.33
CA LYS A 31 22.58 -23.11 18.62
C LYS A 31 21.76 -22.29 19.60
N GLN A 32 22.09 -21.00 19.76
CA GLN A 32 21.36 -20.09 20.65
C GLN A 32 19.91 -19.92 20.24
N SER A 33 19.63 -19.96 18.93
CA SER A 33 18.28 -19.89 18.35
C SER A 33 17.53 -21.23 18.45
N GLY A 34 18.15 -22.29 18.94
CA GLY A 34 17.54 -23.62 19.08
C GLY A 34 17.27 -24.31 17.74
N LEU A 35 17.97 -23.94 16.66
CA LEU A 35 17.71 -24.46 15.32
C LEU A 35 18.14 -25.93 15.15
N PHE A 36 19.00 -26.43 16.01
CA PHE A 36 19.39 -27.88 15.99
C PHE A 36 18.30 -28.76 16.61
N GLU A 37 17.63 -28.26 17.64
CA GLU A 37 16.56 -28.97 18.34
C GLU A 37 15.19 -28.73 17.67
N ARG A 38 15.00 -27.57 17.09
CA ARG A 38 13.73 -27.15 16.45
C ARG A 38 14.01 -26.46 15.10
N PRO A 39 14.36 -27.24 14.05
CA PRO A 39 14.73 -26.69 12.74
C PRO A 39 13.55 -26.12 11.96
N PHE A 40 12.31 -26.43 12.34
CA PHE A 40 11.08 -25.98 11.68
C PHE A 40 10.24 -25.11 12.61
N SER A 41 9.47 -24.21 12.00
CA SER A 41 8.48 -23.41 12.72
C SER A 41 7.40 -24.29 13.37
N ASP A 42 6.87 -23.86 14.51
CA ASP A 42 5.75 -24.54 15.15
C ASP A 42 4.48 -24.37 14.30
N GLN A 43 4.01 -25.48 13.73
CA GLN A 43 2.83 -25.51 12.88
C GLN A 43 1.54 -25.14 13.62
N ASN A 44 1.50 -25.25 14.95
CA ASN A 44 0.36 -24.84 15.76
C ASN A 44 0.14 -23.30 15.69
N LEU A 45 1.17 -22.53 15.32
CA LEU A 45 1.07 -21.09 15.18
C LEU A 45 0.41 -20.64 13.86
N LEU A 46 0.18 -21.53 12.91
CA LEU A 46 -0.45 -21.21 11.63
C LEU A 46 -1.85 -20.59 11.81
N SER A 47 -2.60 -21.02 12.80
CA SER A 47 -3.93 -20.48 13.10
C SER A 47 -3.91 -19.01 13.54
N ASN A 48 -2.76 -18.50 13.98
CA ASN A 48 -2.60 -17.10 14.37
C ASN A 48 -2.44 -16.15 13.18
N ILE A 49 -1.99 -16.70 12.02
CA ILE A 49 -1.77 -15.90 10.81
C ILE A 49 -3.11 -15.34 10.32
N GLY A 50 -3.20 -14.03 10.20
CA GLY A 50 -4.43 -13.34 9.78
C GLY A 50 -5.58 -13.45 10.80
N SER A 51 -5.29 -13.82 12.05
CA SER A 51 -6.27 -13.78 13.14
C SER A 51 -6.87 -12.39 13.35
N LYS A 52 -7.99 -12.32 14.07
CA LYS A 52 -8.62 -11.02 14.39
C LYS A 52 -7.63 -10.05 15.03
N SER A 53 -6.80 -10.51 15.96
CA SER A 53 -5.80 -9.66 16.63
C SER A 53 -4.77 -9.11 15.65
N HIS A 54 -4.27 -9.92 14.71
CA HIS A 54 -3.35 -9.45 13.66
C HIS A 54 -4.01 -8.40 12.75
N ARG A 55 -5.28 -8.62 12.38
CA ARG A 55 -6.05 -7.67 11.55
C ARG A 55 -6.35 -6.37 12.30
N ASP A 56 -6.62 -6.43 13.59
CA ASP A 56 -6.87 -5.24 14.42
C ASP A 56 -5.59 -4.37 14.50
N ILE A 57 -4.41 -4.98 14.68
CA ILE A 57 -3.12 -4.28 14.66
C ILE A 57 -2.85 -3.67 13.28
N ALA A 58 -3.08 -4.42 12.19
CA ALA A 58 -2.91 -3.89 10.84
C ALA A 58 -3.81 -2.69 10.56
N ARG A 59 -5.08 -2.77 10.98
CA ARG A 59 -6.05 -1.67 10.86
C ARG A 59 -5.62 -0.43 11.67
N GLU A 60 -5.11 -0.62 12.87
CA GLU A 60 -4.61 0.48 13.70
C GLU A 60 -3.37 1.12 13.07
N ALA A 61 -2.46 0.33 12.49
CA ALA A 61 -1.30 0.83 11.76
C ALA A 61 -1.72 1.71 10.58
N VAL A 62 -2.68 1.26 9.76
CA VAL A 62 -3.24 2.03 8.64
C VAL A 62 -3.84 3.35 9.12
N LYS A 63 -4.67 3.33 10.19
CA LYS A 63 -5.26 4.56 10.76
C LYS A 63 -4.21 5.57 11.19
N LYS A 64 -3.08 5.12 11.72
CA LYS A 64 -2.01 5.99 12.21
C LYS A 64 -1.04 6.46 11.12
N SER A 65 -1.00 5.78 9.97
CA SER A 65 -0.09 6.12 8.87
C SER A 65 -0.69 7.11 7.87
N MET A 66 -2.01 7.17 7.75
CA MET A 66 -2.66 8.10 6.82
C MET A 66 -2.51 9.56 7.27
N VAL A 67 -2.22 10.44 6.30
CA VAL A 67 -1.99 11.87 6.54
C VAL A 67 -2.99 12.71 5.74
N VAL A 68 -3.76 13.55 6.43
CA VAL A 68 -4.62 14.56 5.80
C VAL A 68 -3.77 15.77 5.46
N LEU A 69 -3.48 15.98 4.17
CA LEU A 69 -2.65 17.08 3.67
C LEU A 69 -3.47 18.32 3.32
N LYS A 70 -4.75 18.15 2.99
CA LYS A 70 -5.68 19.25 2.71
C LYS A 70 -7.08 18.91 3.19
N ASN A 71 -7.76 19.88 3.79
CA ASN A 71 -9.15 19.76 4.24
C ASN A 71 -9.85 21.14 4.13
N LYS A 72 -10.14 21.54 2.90
CA LYS A 72 -10.82 22.81 2.61
C LYS A 72 -12.30 22.70 3.01
N ASP A 73 -12.82 23.72 3.65
CA ASP A 73 -14.22 23.84 4.07
C ASP A 73 -14.69 22.67 4.94
N ASN A 74 -13.77 22.02 5.65
CA ASN A 74 -14.04 20.84 6.51
C ASN A 74 -14.77 19.72 5.76
N ILE A 75 -14.39 19.45 4.49
CA ILE A 75 -14.98 18.34 3.71
C ILE A 75 -14.73 16.97 4.34
N LEU A 76 -13.66 16.85 5.15
CA LEU A 76 -13.35 15.68 5.95
C LEU A 76 -13.64 15.96 7.43
N PRO A 77 -14.23 15.00 8.20
CA PRO A 77 -14.65 13.67 7.74
C PRO A 77 -15.80 13.74 6.74
N LEU A 78 -15.89 12.73 5.85
CA LEU A 78 -17.00 12.64 4.90
C LEU A 78 -18.34 12.56 5.63
N PRO A 79 -19.42 13.20 5.10
CA PRO A 79 -20.75 13.07 5.66
C PRO A 79 -21.23 11.61 5.58
N LYS A 80 -21.83 11.12 6.65
CA LYS A 80 -22.36 9.76 6.70
C LYS A 80 -23.77 9.64 6.18
N SER A 81 -24.53 10.73 6.12
CA SER A 81 -25.95 10.72 5.77
C SER A 81 -26.34 11.81 4.78
N GLY A 82 -27.40 11.58 4.02
CA GLY A 82 -28.08 12.57 3.21
C GLY A 82 -27.31 13.09 2.00
N LYS A 83 -26.35 12.32 1.48
CA LYS A 83 -25.51 12.69 0.35
C LYS A 83 -25.41 11.58 -0.69
N THR A 84 -25.10 11.97 -1.92
CA THR A 84 -24.62 11.08 -2.97
C THR A 84 -23.11 11.23 -3.09
N ILE A 85 -22.38 10.17 -2.74
CA ILE A 85 -20.93 10.11 -2.79
C ILE A 85 -20.50 9.30 -4.02
N ILE A 86 -19.74 9.91 -4.91
CA ILE A 86 -19.13 9.18 -6.03
C ILE A 86 -17.76 8.70 -5.60
N VAL A 87 -17.51 7.41 -5.72
CA VAL A 87 -16.19 6.82 -5.51
C VAL A 87 -15.61 6.47 -6.86
N ALA A 88 -14.44 7.01 -7.18
CA ALA A 88 -13.81 6.87 -8.49
C ALA A 88 -12.31 6.58 -8.39
N GLY A 89 -11.69 6.35 -9.55
CA GLY A 89 -10.27 6.04 -9.66
C GLY A 89 -9.95 4.57 -9.52
N ARG A 90 -8.84 4.18 -10.13
CA ARG A 90 -8.41 2.78 -10.24
C ARG A 90 -8.02 2.13 -8.90
N GLY A 91 -7.70 2.93 -7.88
CA GLY A 91 -7.37 2.45 -6.54
C GLY A 91 -8.57 2.19 -5.65
N ALA A 92 -9.77 2.69 -6.01
CA ALA A 92 -10.93 2.67 -5.14
C ALA A 92 -11.41 1.26 -4.76
N ASN A 93 -11.39 0.34 -5.74
CA ASN A 93 -11.79 -1.06 -5.56
C ASN A 93 -10.67 -2.01 -5.97
N ASN A 94 -9.47 -1.81 -5.39
CA ASN A 94 -8.27 -2.53 -5.80
C ASN A 94 -7.35 -2.81 -4.61
N ILE A 95 -7.50 -3.99 -4.01
CA ILE A 95 -6.71 -4.41 -2.85
C ILE A 95 -5.22 -4.48 -3.17
N GLY A 96 -4.85 -4.96 -4.36
CA GLY A 96 -3.46 -5.04 -4.77
C GLY A 96 -2.80 -3.67 -4.82
N MET A 97 -3.47 -2.66 -5.38
CA MET A 97 -2.96 -1.29 -5.38
C MET A 97 -2.81 -0.72 -3.96
N GLN A 98 -3.79 -0.98 -3.07
CA GLN A 98 -3.72 -0.54 -1.67
C GLN A 98 -2.60 -1.22 -0.88
N SER A 99 -2.27 -2.47 -1.21
CA SER A 99 -1.24 -3.25 -0.52
C SER A 99 0.17 -2.93 -1.00
N GLY A 100 0.33 -2.51 -2.25
CA GLY A 100 1.62 -2.15 -2.83
C GLY A 100 2.56 -3.34 -3.12
N GLY A 101 3.83 -3.02 -3.34
CA GLY A 101 4.89 -4.02 -3.50
C GLY A 101 5.16 -4.83 -2.23
N TRP A 102 5.89 -5.93 -2.36
CA TRP A 102 6.19 -6.89 -1.29
C TRP A 102 4.96 -7.55 -0.66
N THR A 103 3.81 -7.46 -1.30
CA THR A 103 2.59 -8.13 -0.87
C THR A 103 2.27 -9.26 -1.85
N ILE A 104 2.28 -10.50 -1.39
CA ILE A 104 2.14 -11.78 -2.11
C ILE A 104 3.29 -12.01 -3.09
N SER A 105 3.57 -11.09 -3.98
CA SER A 105 4.72 -11.13 -4.88
C SER A 105 5.68 -9.97 -4.63
N TRP A 106 6.91 -10.09 -5.14
CA TRP A 106 7.94 -9.05 -4.94
C TRP A 106 7.48 -7.68 -5.44
N GLN A 107 7.00 -7.61 -6.67
CA GLN A 107 6.56 -6.33 -7.25
C GLN A 107 5.15 -5.91 -6.80
N GLY A 108 4.40 -6.83 -6.20
CA GLY A 108 2.97 -6.64 -6.01
C GLY A 108 2.19 -6.72 -7.34
N GLU A 109 0.88 -6.72 -7.25
CA GLU A 109 0.00 -6.83 -8.42
C GLU A 109 -1.26 -6.00 -8.22
N MET A 110 -1.88 -5.57 -9.31
CA MET A 110 -3.20 -4.95 -9.29
C MET A 110 -4.29 -6.00 -9.08
N GLY A 111 -5.44 -5.59 -8.57
CA GLY A 111 -6.62 -6.44 -8.43
C GLY A 111 -6.83 -7.05 -7.05
N GLN A 112 -7.53 -8.17 -7.01
CA GLN A 112 -7.87 -8.88 -5.76
C GLN A 112 -6.76 -9.89 -5.40
N THR A 113 -5.63 -9.40 -4.94
CA THR A 113 -4.42 -10.21 -4.69
C THR A 113 -4.43 -10.89 -3.32
N THR A 114 -5.13 -10.33 -2.36
CA THR A 114 -5.21 -10.82 -0.99
C THR A 114 -6.53 -10.44 -0.33
N GLN A 115 -6.77 -10.96 0.86
CA GLN A 115 -7.95 -10.56 1.65
C GLN A 115 -7.76 -9.16 2.24
N GLY A 116 -8.79 -8.32 2.11
CA GLY A 116 -8.78 -6.98 2.66
C GLY A 116 -10.09 -6.26 2.40
N THR A 117 -10.22 -5.04 2.91
CA THR A 117 -11.35 -4.15 2.68
C THR A 117 -10.91 -3.06 1.71
N THR A 118 -11.57 -2.95 0.56
CA THR A 118 -11.30 -1.86 -0.37
C THR A 118 -11.78 -0.52 0.17
N ILE A 119 -11.21 0.59 -0.34
CA ILE A 119 -11.68 1.94 0.05
C ILE A 119 -13.17 2.09 -0.30
N LEU A 120 -13.59 1.58 -1.45
CA LEU A 120 -15.01 1.55 -1.85
C LEU A 120 -15.89 0.83 -0.82
N ASP A 121 -15.50 -0.38 -0.42
CA ASP A 121 -16.26 -1.18 0.55
C ASP A 121 -16.27 -0.54 1.94
N ALA A 122 -15.15 0.07 2.33
CA ALA A 122 -15.05 0.80 3.59
C ALA A 122 -15.99 2.00 3.62
N ILE A 123 -16.07 2.78 2.54
CA ILE A 123 -17.00 3.91 2.44
C ILE A 123 -18.44 3.39 2.49
N LYS A 124 -18.79 2.39 1.66
CA LYS A 124 -20.15 1.80 1.64
C LYS A 124 -20.59 1.29 3.00
N SER A 125 -19.68 0.66 3.75
CA SER A 125 -20.00 0.10 5.08
C SER A 125 -20.02 1.14 6.21
N SER A 126 -19.53 2.35 5.96
CA SER A 126 -19.37 3.41 6.96
C SER A 126 -20.45 4.50 6.90
N VAL A 127 -21.25 4.52 5.84
CA VAL A 127 -22.35 5.50 5.67
C VAL A 127 -23.66 4.95 6.18
N ASP A 128 -24.59 5.86 6.49
CA ASP A 128 -25.92 5.52 6.97
C ASP A 128 -26.83 5.01 5.83
N PRO A 129 -27.86 4.20 6.15
CA PRO A 129 -28.90 3.83 5.17
C PRO A 129 -29.55 5.09 4.57
N GLY A 130 -29.57 5.25 3.29
CA GLY A 130 -30.08 6.44 2.60
C GLY A 130 -28.99 7.36 2.05
N THR A 131 -27.73 7.12 2.39
CA THR A 131 -26.61 7.70 1.64
C THR A 131 -26.34 6.84 0.42
N ILE A 132 -26.30 7.48 -0.74
CA ILE A 132 -26.01 6.81 -2.00
C ILE A 132 -24.51 6.81 -2.22
N VAL A 133 -23.92 5.63 -2.45
CA VAL A 133 -22.50 5.48 -2.82
C VAL A 133 -22.43 4.84 -4.19
N GLU A 134 -22.13 5.66 -5.19
CA GLU A 134 -21.96 5.23 -6.57
C GLU A 134 -20.48 4.96 -6.89
N TYR A 135 -20.22 3.94 -7.70
CA TYR A 135 -18.86 3.61 -8.10
C TYR A 135 -18.67 3.77 -9.61
N SER A 136 -17.74 4.62 -9.98
CA SER A 136 -17.35 4.83 -11.38
C SER A 136 -15.83 4.90 -11.47
N PRO A 137 -15.15 3.82 -11.89
CA PRO A 137 -13.67 3.81 -11.93
C PRO A 137 -13.08 4.90 -12.81
N ASP A 138 -13.74 5.30 -13.87
CA ASP A 138 -13.31 6.36 -14.79
C ASP A 138 -14.05 7.70 -14.59
N GLY A 139 -14.92 7.80 -13.59
CA GLY A 139 -15.66 9.02 -13.26
C GLY A 139 -16.78 9.38 -14.24
N LYS A 140 -17.22 8.46 -15.10
CA LYS A 140 -18.30 8.72 -16.06
C LYS A 140 -19.66 8.29 -15.56
N GLY A 141 -20.68 9.00 -16.06
CA GLY A 141 -22.09 8.58 -15.94
C GLY A 141 -22.75 8.88 -14.61
N PHE A 142 -22.06 9.53 -13.66
CA PHE A 142 -22.61 9.85 -12.35
C PHE A 142 -22.41 11.30 -11.99
N THR A 143 -23.39 11.83 -11.25
CA THR A 143 -23.32 13.12 -10.58
C THR A 143 -23.62 12.91 -9.10
N GLY A 144 -22.92 13.64 -8.25
CA GLY A 144 -23.11 13.52 -6.80
C GLY A 144 -22.75 14.81 -6.08
N ASP A 145 -22.98 14.82 -4.79
CA ASP A 145 -22.66 15.97 -3.92
C ASP A 145 -21.16 16.14 -3.70
N LEU A 146 -20.42 15.03 -3.77
CA LEU A 146 -18.96 15.00 -3.66
C LEU A 146 -18.37 13.74 -4.31
N ALA A 147 -17.10 13.80 -4.66
CA ALA A 147 -16.36 12.66 -5.19
C ALA A 147 -15.17 12.31 -4.30
N VAL A 148 -14.93 11.01 -4.09
CA VAL A 148 -13.69 10.46 -3.54
C VAL A 148 -12.95 9.77 -4.67
N VAL A 149 -11.82 10.31 -5.09
CA VAL A 149 -11.05 9.78 -6.21
C VAL A 149 -9.76 9.16 -5.70
N VAL A 150 -9.62 7.84 -5.86
CA VAL A 150 -8.47 7.07 -5.39
C VAL A 150 -7.50 6.83 -6.54
N VAL A 151 -6.37 7.49 -6.47
CA VAL A 151 -5.35 7.54 -7.51
C VAL A 151 -3.97 7.16 -6.96
N GLY A 152 -2.99 7.06 -7.82
CA GLY A 152 -1.60 6.85 -7.40
C GLY A 152 -0.86 5.86 -8.29
N GLU A 153 0.16 5.23 -7.74
CA GLU A 153 1.03 4.34 -8.48
C GLU A 153 0.52 2.89 -8.46
N LYS A 154 0.81 2.15 -9.53
CA LYS A 154 0.68 0.69 -9.50
C LYS A 154 1.67 0.13 -8.49
N PRO A 155 1.42 -1.04 -7.91
CA PRO A 155 2.39 -1.69 -7.04
C PRO A 155 3.77 -1.81 -7.69
N TYR A 156 4.80 -1.57 -6.92
CA TYR A 156 6.20 -1.72 -7.34
C TYR A 156 7.09 -2.01 -6.14
N ALA A 157 8.26 -2.58 -6.42
CA ALA A 157 9.37 -2.68 -5.48
C ALA A 157 10.68 -2.48 -6.22
N GLU A 158 11.65 -1.84 -5.55
CA GLU A 158 13.02 -1.62 -6.00
C GLU A 158 13.13 -1.08 -7.45
N MET A 159 14.09 -1.54 -8.22
CA MET A 159 14.47 -1.05 -9.56
C MET A 159 13.30 -0.84 -10.53
N GLN A 160 12.28 -1.68 -10.51
CA GLN A 160 11.11 -1.52 -11.38
C GLN A 160 10.22 -0.34 -10.99
N GLY A 161 10.38 0.15 -9.76
CA GLY A 161 9.72 1.35 -9.28
C GLY A 161 10.48 2.64 -9.60
N ASP A 162 11.69 2.57 -10.14
CA ASP A 162 12.49 3.75 -10.44
C ASP A 162 11.84 4.57 -11.55
N GLN A 163 11.53 5.83 -11.25
CA GLN A 163 10.93 6.75 -12.19
C GLN A 163 11.56 8.13 -12.08
N LYS A 164 11.72 8.81 -13.23
CA LYS A 164 12.20 10.19 -13.30
C LYS A 164 11.08 11.22 -13.15
N ASP A 165 9.88 10.88 -13.66
CA ASP A 165 8.69 11.73 -13.55
C ASP A 165 7.79 11.19 -12.43
N LEU A 166 7.62 11.98 -11.39
CA LEU A 166 6.82 11.66 -10.21
C LEU A 166 5.44 12.34 -10.24
N LYS A 167 4.97 12.78 -11.39
CA LYS A 167 3.61 13.32 -11.56
C LYS A 167 2.58 12.19 -11.58
N LEU A 168 1.33 12.55 -11.30
CA LEU A 168 0.21 11.64 -11.48
C LEU A 168 0.07 11.22 -12.95
N ALA A 169 -0.32 9.98 -13.17
CA ALA A 169 -0.59 9.48 -14.51
C ALA A 169 -1.74 10.28 -15.16
N LYS A 170 -1.66 10.47 -16.48
CA LYS A 170 -2.70 11.19 -17.21
C LYS A 170 -4.10 10.62 -16.99
N GLU A 171 -4.22 9.29 -16.90
CA GLU A 171 -5.49 8.61 -16.62
C GLU A 171 -6.10 9.03 -15.28
N ASP A 172 -5.28 9.21 -14.25
CA ASP A 172 -5.73 9.67 -12.94
C ASP A 172 -6.16 11.14 -12.98
N LEU A 173 -5.39 11.97 -13.69
CA LEU A 173 -5.72 13.39 -13.89
C LEU A 173 -7.04 13.58 -14.67
N ASP A 174 -7.27 12.74 -15.69
CA ASP A 174 -8.50 12.77 -16.49
C ASP A 174 -9.74 12.42 -15.64
N VAL A 175 -9.61 11.45 -14.70
CA VAL A 175 -10.70 11.13 -13.75
C VAL A 175 -10.96 12.30 -12.80
N ILE A 176 -9.93 12.91 -12.24
CA ILE A 176 -10.04 14.05 -11.33
C ILE A 176 -10.70 15.25 -12.05
N ALA A 177 -10.26 15.54 -13.28
CA ALA A 177 -10.75 16.65 -14.09
C ALA A 177 -12.28 16.58 -14.31
N ARG A 178 -12.83 15.36 -14.52
CA ARG A 178 -14.28 15.20 -14.71
C ARG A 178 -15.12 15.77 -13.57
N PHE A 179 -14.61 15.70 -12.34
CA PHE A 179 -15.31 16.23 -11.18
C PHE A 179 -15.00 17.71 -10.97
N THR A 180 -13.73 18.09 -11.03
CA THR A 180 -13.31 19.48 -10.77
C THR A 180 -13.84 20.46 -11.82
N GLU A 181 -13.91 20.08 -13.09
CA GLU A 181 -14.47 20.89 -14.18
C GLU A 181 -15.99 21.05 -14.08
N ASN A 182 -16.67 20.11 -13.43
CA ASN A 182 -18.10 20.18 -13.16
C ASN A 182 -18.42 20.76 -11.77
N ASN A 183 -17.45 21.36 -11.09
CA ASN A 183 -17.57 21.96 -9.76
C ASN A 183 -18.06 20.97 -8.68
N VAL A 184 -17.85 19.68 -8.84
CA VAL A 184 -18.11 18.68 -7.81
C VAL A 184 -16.95 18.70 -6.81
N PRO A 185 -17.19 18.90 -5.51
CA PRO A 185 -16.14 18.85 -4.49
C PRO A 185 -15.41 17.51 -4.51
N VAL A 186 -14.07 17.54 -4.50
CA VAL A 186 -13.23 16.35 -4.67
C VAL A 186 -12.33 16.12 -3.47
N VAL A 187 -12.35 14.90 -2.97
CA VAL A 187 -11.36 14.36 -2.02
C VAL A 187 -10.47 13.37 -2.76
N ILE A 188 -9.18 13.65 -2.79
CA ILE A 188 -8.19 12.73 -3.38
C ILE A 188 -7.61 11.85 -2.29
N VAL A 189 -7.55 10.55 -2.55
CA VAL A 189 -6.78 9.57 -1.78
C VAL A 189 -5.64 9.09 -2.66
N LEU A 190 -4.42 9.41 -2.28
CA LEU A 190 -3.21 9.06 -3.00
C LEU A 190 -2.57 7.80 -2.42
N LEU A 191 -2.50 6.75 -3.22
CA LEU A 191 -1.80 5.51 -2.91
C LEU A 191 -0.43 5.53 -3.60
N SER A 192 0.63 5.72 -2.83
CA SER A 192 1.99 5.75 -3.37
C SER A 192 3.02 5.39 -2.30
N GLY A 193 4.08 4.70 -2.70
CA GLY A 193 5.24 4.41 -1.85
C GLY A 193 6.22 5.59 -1.70
N ARG A 194 5.92 6.74 -2.31
CA ARG A 194 6.78 7.94 -2.31
C ARG A 194 5.97 9.23 -2.50
N PRO A 195 6.55 10.40 -2.19
CA PRO A 195 5.92 11.68 -2.52
C PRO A 195 5.76 11.86 -4.03
N MET A 196 4.55 12.25 -4.46
CA MET A 196 4.23 12.57 -5.84
C MET A 196 4.17 14.09 -6.05
N ILE A 197 4.44 14.55 -7.27
CA ILE A 197 4.35 15.97 -7.65
C ILE A 197 2.90 16.27 -8.04
N VAL A 198 2.21 17.05 -7.21
CA VAL A 198 0.80 17.42 -7.38
C VAL A 198 0.59 18.94 -7.28
N THR A 199 1.65 19.72 -7.48
CA THR A 199 1.67 21.16 -7.28
C THR A 199 0.65 21.90 -8.14
N ASP A 200 0.47 21.46 -9.38
CA ASP A 200 -0.41 22.10 -10.34
C ASP A 200 -1.90 21.78 -10.10
N GLU A 201 -2.17 20.64 -9.42
CA GLU A 201 -3.52 20.09 -9.25
C GLU A 201 -4.12 20.36 -7.86
N ILE A 202 -3.29 20.38 -6.82
CA ILE A 202 -3.73 20.38 -5.42
C ILE A 202 -4.67 21.54 -5.08
N ASN A 203 -4.55 22.67 -5.77
CA ASN A 203 -5.40 23.84 -5.53
C ASN A 203 -6.85 23.62 -5.94
N LYS A 204 -7.11 22.69 -6.86
CA LYS A 204 -8.44 22.35 -7.37
C LYS A 204 -9.17 21.35 -6.45
N TRP A 205 -8.48 20.73 -5.53
CA TRP A 205 -9.05 19.71 -4.63
C TRP A 205 -9.58 20.31 -3.35
N ASN A 206 -10.63 19.71 -2.78
CA ASN A 206 -11.19 20.12 -1.50
C ASN A 206 -10.57 19.33 -0.34
N GLY A 207 -10.27 18.04 -0.53
CA GLY A 207 -9.58 17.20 0.42
C GLY A 207 -8.41 16.47 -0.23
N PHE A 208 -7.35 16.18 0.56
CA PHE A 208 -6.22 15.40 0.10
C PHE A 208 -5.68 14.54 1.23
N VAL A 209 -5.67 13.24 1.02
CA VAL A 209 -5.17 12.22 1.95
C VAL A 209 -4.06 11.44 1.27
N ALA A 210 -2.89 11.38 1.91
CA ALA A 210 -1.82 10.46 1.57
C ALA A 210 -2.00 9.18 2.39
N ALA A 211 -2.03 8.01 1.72
CA ALA A 211 -2.31 6.70 2.29
C ALA A 211 -1.27 5.65 1.88
#